data_06487e5ecb9eaca07e8433230805df76
#
_entry.id   06487e5ecb9eaca07e8433230805df76
#
_cell.length_a   1.000
_cell.length_b   1.000
_cell.length_c   1.000
_cell.angle_alpha   90.00
_cell.angle_beta   90.00
_cell.angle_gamma   90.00
#
_symmetry.space_group_name_H-M   'P 1'
#
loop_
_entity.id
_entity.type
_entity.pdbx_description
1 polymer ?
#
loop_
_entity_poly.entity_id
_entity_poly.type
_entity_poly.pdbx_seq_one_letter_code
_entity_poly.pdbx_strand_id
1 'polypeptide(L)'
;MLGLKGFDCRVFDSAEHFLKAPPARPCCLILDLRMSGMSGLELQQRLSDQPIRYEVIFLSAFADTHVMREAFLSQAADFLEKPVVINHLLAALERSFARLDQSKQVQSQVRLQEALTPREREVLEAVAKGLNHREIAAELGISPRTVEVHKARIMTKFEVRSVAELLRLVLRGDRPKQQSKPV
;
A
#
# COMPACT_ATOMS: atom_id res chain seq x y z
N MET A 1 -19.14 -11.65 -14.90
CA MET A 1 -19.35 -10.19 -15.11
C MET A 1 -18.06 -9.40 -14.90
N LEU A 2 -17.35 -9.51 -13.77
CA LEU A 2 -16.06 -8.83 -13.55
C LEU A 2 -14.96 -9.27 -14.53
N GLY A 3 -14.89 -10.56 -14.86
CA GLY A 3 -13.94 -11.07 -15.87
C GLY A 3 -14.09 -10.41 -17.24
N LEU A 4 -15.29 -10.07 -17.65
CA LEU A 4 -15.57 -9.33 -18.90
C LEU A 4 -15.08 -7.88 -18.86
N LYS A 5 -14.78 -7.35 -17.66
CA LYS A 5 -14.20 -6.03 -17.43
C LYS A 5 -12.68 -6.06 -17.24
N GLY A 6 -12.06 -7.22 -17.49
CA GLY A 6 -10.61 -7.38 -17.42
C GLY A 6 -10.04 -7.71 -16.03
N PHE A 7 -10.89 -8.00 -15.03
CA PHE A 7 -10.43 -8.43 -13.72
C PHE A 7 -10.12 -9.93 -13.71
N ASP A 8 -8.96 -10.32 -13.18
CA ASP A 8 -8.63 -11.70 -12.85
C ASP A 8 -9.33 -12.08 -11.54
N CYS A 9 -10.37 -12.90 -11.62
CA CYS A 9 -11.25 -13.25 -10.51
C CYS A 9 -11.11 -14.72 -10.13
N ARG A 10 -10.96 -14.98 -8.83
CA ARG A 10 -11.07 -16.31 -8.24
C ARG A 10 -12.25 -16.35 -7.30
N VAL A 11 -13.02 -17.44 -7.32
CA VAL A 11 -14.18 -17.64 -6.46
C VAL A 11 -13.87 -18.72 -5.44
N PHE A 12 -14.28 -18.49 -4.21
CA PHE A 12 -14.17 -19.43 -3.09
C PHE A 12 -15.54 -19.62 -2.45
N ASP A 13 -15.87 -20.84 -2.09
CA ASP A 13 -17.18 -21.20 -1.55
C ASP A 13 -17.33 -20.83 -0.07
N SER A 14 -16.23 -20.63 0.63
CA SER A 14 -16.21 -20.23 2.05
C SER A 14 -14.91 -19.53 2.43
N ALA A 15 -14.93 -18.87 3.60
CA ALA A 15 -13.74 -18.26 4.20
C ALA A 15 -12.66 -19.31 4.51
N GLU A 16 -13.04 -20.49 4.96
CA GLU A 16 -12.13 -21.60 5.27
C GLU A 16 -11.46 -22.13 4.00
N HIS A 17 -12.21 -22.18 2.88
CA HIS A 17 -11.64 -22.58 1.60
C HIS A 17 -10.62 -21.55 1.11
N PHE A 18 -10.89 -20.26 1.25
CA PHE A 18 -9.93 -19.18 0.95
C PHE A 18 -8.66 -19.31 1.80
N LEU A 19 -8.80 -19.54 3.10
CA LEU A 19 -7.66 -19.63 4.03
C LEU A 19 -6.74 -20.84 3.79
N LYS A 20 -7.21 -21.91 3.13
CA LYS A 20 -6.37 -23.05 2.74
C LYS A 20 -5.35 -22.70 1.66
N ALA A 21 -5.69 -21.80 0.76
CA ALA A 21 -4.82 -21.40 -0.36
C ALA A 21 -5.01 -19.92 -0.71
N PRO A 22 -4.68 -19.00 0.21
CA PRO A 22 -4.83 -17.58 -0.03
C PRO A 22 -3.86 -17.13 -1.15
N PRO A 23 -4.25 -16.13 -1.96
CA PRO A 23 -3.36 -15.57 -2.94
C PRO A 23 -2.06 -15.04 -2.30
N ALA A 24 -0.90 -15.40 -2.85
CA ALA A 24 0.40 -14.96 -2.35
C ALA A 24 0.75 -13.51 -2.77
N ARG A 25 -0.23 -12.75 -3.24
CA ARG A 25 -0.09 -11.35 -3.69
C ARG A 25 -1.23 -10.50 -3.14
N PRO A 26 -1.00 -9.20 -2.91
CA PRO A 26 -2.06 -8.26 -2.53
C PRO A 26 -3.19 -8.28 -3.55
N CYS A 27 -4.43 -8.36 -3.06
CA CYS A 27 -5.62 -8.37 -3.90
C CYS A 27 -6.82 -7.75 -3.16
N CYS A 28 -7.89 -7.48 -3.92
CA CYS A 28 -9.16 -7.07 -3.36
C CYS A 28 -10.07 -8.29 -3.18
N LEU A 29 -10.64 -8.41 -1.99
CA LEU A 29 -11.62 -9.45 -1.64
C LEU A 29 -13.01 -8.82 -1.64
N ILE A 30 -13.95 -9.49 -2.28
CA ILE A 30 -15.37 -9.17 -2.19
C ILE A 30 -15.98 -10.25 -1.30
N LEU A 31 -16.42 -9.87 -0.11
CA LEU A 31 -16.89 -10.79 0.92
C LEU A 31 -18.37 -10.54 1.22
N ASP A 32 -19.14 -11.62 1.29
CA ASP A 32 -20.44 -11.55 1.96
C ASP A 32 -20.22 -11.41 3.47
N LEU A 33 -20.95 -10.54 4.13
CA LEU A 33 -20.93 -10.45 5.59
C LEU A 33 -21.45 -11.71 6.26
N ARG A 34 -22.51 -12.28 5.70
CA ARG A 34 -23.15 -13.48 6.24
C ARG A 34 -22.79 -14.69 5.38
N MET A 35 -21.83 -15.45 5.82
CA MET A 35 -21.44 -16.74 5.25
C MET A 35 -21.69 -17.85 6.24
N SER A 36 -21.94 -19.07 5.76
CA SER A 36 -21.97 -20.26 6.60
C SER A 36 -20.57 -20.56 7.15
N GLY A 37 -20.45 -20.85 8.43
CA GLY A 37 -19.15 -21.02 9.08
C GLY A 37 -18.55 -19.68 9.51
N MET A 38 -17.32 -19.38 9.09
CA MET A 38 -16.65 -18.15 9.41
C MET A 38 -17.28 -16.95 8.67
N SER A 39 -17.62 -15.91 9.41
CA SER A 39 -18.17 -14.67 8.85
C SER A 39 -17.13 -13.87 8.04
N GLY A 40 -17.58 -12.95 7.19
CA GLY A 40 -16.70 -12.07 6.45
C GLY A 40 -15.85 -11.18 7.37
N LEU A 41 -16.38 -10.74 8.50
CA LEU A 41 -15.64 -9.94 9.50
C LEU A 41 -14.54 -10.75 10.19
N GLU A 42 -14.85 -11.98 10.60
CA GLU A 42 -13.84 -12.88 11.19
C GLU A 42 -12.72 -13.20 10.22
N LEU A 43 -13.06 -13.40 8.93
CA LEU A 43 -12.04 -13.57 7.89
C LEU A 43 -11.15 -12.32 7.77
N GLN A 44 -11.73 -11.12 7.72
CA GLN A 44 -10.97 -9.88 7.63
C GLN A 44 -10.04 -9.70 8.82
N GLN A 45 -10.50 -9.97 10.05
CA GLN A 45 -9.67 -9.91 11.26
C GLN A 45 -8.47 -10.84 11.17
N ARG A 46 -8.66 -12.08 10.71
CA ARG A 46 -7.54 -13.02 10.50
C ARG A 46 -6.56 -12.58 9.42
N LEU A 47 -7.04 -11.85 8.42
CA LEU A 47 -6.21 -11.35 7.34
C LEU A 47 -5.43 -10.09 7.72
N SER A 48 -5.88 -9.31 8.71
CA SER A 48 -5.17 -8.11 9.17
C SER A 48 -3.79 -8.41 9.76
N ASP A 49 -3.62 -9.62 10.32
CA ASP A 49 -2.36 -10.07 10.90
C ASP A 49 -1.40 -10.70 9.87
N GLN A 50 -1.84 -10.82 8.61
CA GLN A 50 -1.03 -11.41 7.55
C GLN A 50 -0.07 -10.39 6.93
N PRO A 51 1.13 -10.83 6.49
CA PRO A 51 2.09 -9.95 5.83
C PRO A 51 1.62 -9.47 4.44
N ILE A 52 0.64 -10.17 3.86
CA ILE A 52 0.05 -9.84 2.57
C ILE A 52 -1.17 -8.97 2.81
N ARG A 53 -1.19 -7.79 2.18
CA ARG A 53 -2.31 -6.86 2.31
C ARG A 53 -3.47 -7.26 1.40
N TYR A 54 -4.64 -7.33 2.00
CA TYR A 54 -5.91 -7.53 1.33
C TYR A 54 -6.79 -6.29 1.54
N GLU A 55 -7.36 -5.75 0.47
CA GLU A 55 -8.43 -4.74 0.56
C GLU A 55 -9.76 -5.48 0.52
N VAL A 56 -10.66 -5.17 1.47
CA VAL A 56 -11.92 -5.90 1.62
C VAL A 56 -13.10 -5.00 1.29
N ILE A 57 -13.96 -5.45 0.36
CA ILE A 57 -15.25 -4.85 0.06
C ILE A 57 -16.31 -5.81 0.58
N PHE A 58 -17.12 -5.36 1.53
CA PHE A 58 -18.24 -6.16 2.04
C PHE A 58 -19.49 -6.01 1.20
N LEU A 59 -20.19 -7.13 1.01
CA LEU A 59 -21.54 -7.15 0.47
C LEU A 59 -22.51 -7.52 1.59
N SER A 60 -23.61 -6.78 1.74
CA SER A 60 -24.65 -7.06 2.73
C SER A 60 -26.04 -6.99 2.13
N ALA A 61 -26.94 -7.87 2.58
CA ALA A 61 -28.34 -7.83 2.22
C ALA A 61 -29.16 -6.83 3.08
N PHE A 62 -28.59 -6.31 4.18
CA PHE A 62 -29.27 -5.40 5.11
C PHE A 62 -28.27 -4.42 5.71
N ALA A 63 -28.65 -3.14 5.72
CA ALA A 63 -27.91 -2.07 6.39
C ALA A 63 -28.10 -2.19 7.94
N ASP A 64 -27.51 -3.24 8.53
CA ASP A 64 -27.38 -3.33 9.98
C ASP A 64 -26.29 -2.33 10.41
N THR A 65 -26.72 -1.20 10.98
CA THR A 65 -25.84 -0.09 11.39
C THR A 65 -24.74 -0.53 12.35
N HIS A 66 -24.99 -1.57 13.15
CA HIS A 66 -23.99 -2.12 14.07
C HIS A 66 -22.89 -2.85 13.31
N VAL A 67 -23.27 -3.68 12.36
CA VAL A 67 -22.33 -4.45 11.53
C VAL A 67 -21.54 -3.52 10.60
N MET A 68 -22.17 -2.47 10.07
CA MET A 68 -21.47 -1.42 9.31
C MET A 68 -20.40 -0.72 10.16
N ARG A 69 -20.71 -0.42 11.42
CA ARG A 69 -19.74 0.21 12.32
C ARG A 69 -18.54 -0.70 12.59
N GLU A 70 -18.76 -1.99 12.83
CA GLU A 70 -17.68 -2.96 13.00
C GLU A 70 -16.83 -3.11 11.72
N ALA A 71 -17.45 -3.17 10.55
CA ALA A 71 -16.77 -3.20 9.27
C ALA A 71 -15.92 -1.94 9.00
N PHE A 72 -16.40 -0.77 9.40
CA PHE A 72 -15.62 0.47 9.35
C PHE A 72 -14.45 0.46 10.32
N LEU A 73 -14.64 -0.01 11.54
CA LEU A 73 -13.58 -0.12 12.56
C LEU A 73 -12.51 -1.14 12.16
N SER A 74 -12.88 -2.16 11.39
CA SER A 74 -11.96 -3.17 10.85
C SER A 74 -11.20 -2.75 9.59
N GLN A 75 -11.27 -1.45 9.19
CA GLN A 75 -10.57 -0.89 8.03
C GLN A 75 -11.00 -1.50 6.68
N ALA A 76 -12.25 -1.91 6.51
CA ALA A 76 -12.77 -2.31 5.22
C ALA A 76 -12.57 -1.21 4.16
N ALA A 77 -12.29 -1.61 2.93
CA ALA A 77 -12.10 -0.68 1.82
C ALA A 77 -13.41 -0.02 1.42
N ASP A 78 -14.50 -0.79 1.44
CA ASP A 78 -15.84 -0.31 1.11
C ASP A 78 -16.92 -1.29 1.59
N PHE A 79 -18.16 -0.81 1.52
CA PHE A 79 -19.36 -1.56 1.88
C PHE A 79 -20.46 -1.34 0.86
N LEU A 80 -21.00 -2.40 0.29
CA LEU A 80 -22.03 -2.32 -0.75
C LEU A 80 -23.26 -3.12 -0.34
N GLU A 81 -24.43 -2.51 -0.52
CA GLU A 81 -25.71 -3.16 -0.27
C GLU A 81 -26.15 -4.03 -1.46
N LYS A 82 -26.73 -5.18 -1.18
CA LYS A 82 -27.38 -6.04 -2.19
C LYS A 82 -28.83 -5.55 -2.46
N PRO A 83 -29.26 -5.46 -3.71
CA PRO A 83 -28.59 -5.89 -4.95
C PRO A 83 -27.47 -4.95 -5.39
N VAL A 84 -26.29 -5.52 -5.68
CA VAL A 84 -25.10 -4.74 -5.99
C VAL A 84 -25.22 -4.03 -7.32
N VAL A 85 -25.13 -2.70 -7.30
CA VAL A 85 -25.05 -1.89 -8.52
C VAL A 85 -23.63 -1.97 -9.07
N ILE A 86 -23.49 -2.43 -10.32
CA ILE A 86 -22.19 -2.72 -10.94
C ILE A 86 -21.25 -1.51 -10.94
N ASN A 87 -21.76 -0.32 -11.19
CA ASN A 87 -20.94 0.90 -11.20
C ASN A 87 -20.38 1.24 -9.81
N HIS A 88 -21.13 0.99 -8.73
CA HIS A 88 -20.65 1.16 -7.37
C HIS A 88 -19.53 0.15 -7.04
N LEU A 89 -19.71 -1.10 -7.46
CA LEU A 89 -18.68 -2.13 -7.29
C LEU A 89 -17.40 -1.80 -8.06
N LEU A 90 -17.51 -1.34 -9.31
CA LEU A 90 -16.34 -0.95 -10.09
C LEU A 90 -15.60 0.22 -9.44
N ALA A 91 -16.29 1.25 -8.98
CA ALA A 91 -15.69 2.38 -8.29
C ALA A 91 -15.02 1.96 -6.97
N ALA A 92 -15.61 1.02 -6.21
CA ALA A 92 -15.02 0.46 -5.00
C ALA A 92 -13.74 -0.34 -5.30
N LEU A 93 -13.73 -1.14 -6.37
CA LEU A 93 -12.56 -1.89 -6.84
C LEU A 93 -11.43 -0.95 -7.26
N GLU A 94 -11.71 0.09 -8.03
CA GLU A 94 -10.72 1.09 -8.43
C GLU A 94 -10.05 1.75 -7.22
N ARG A 95 -10.84 2.16 -6.22
CA ARG A 95 -10.31 2.72 -4.97
C ARG A 95 -9.44 1.71 -4.22
N SER A 96 -9.87 0.45 -4.15
CA SER A 96 -9.14 -0.62 -3.47
C SER A 96 -7.81 -0.91 -4.15
N PHE A 97 -7.77 -1.01 -5.47
CA PHE A 97 -6.53 -1.22 -6.22
C PHE A 97 -5.58 -0.03 -6.11
N ALA A 98 -6.08 1.21 -6.14
CA ALA A 98 -5.27 2.39 -5.90
C ALA A 98 -4.60 2.38 -4.51
N ARG A 99 -5.30 1.92 -3.47
CA ARG A 99 -4.73 1.74 -2.11
C ARG A 99 -3.66 0.64 -2.07
N LEU A 100 -3.90 -0.49 -2.75
CA LEU A 100 -2.93 -1.58 -2.85
C LEU A 100 -1.64 -1.12 -3.55
N ASP A 101 -1.75 -0.34 -4.61
CA ASP A 101 -0.58 0.18 -5.34
C ASP A 101 0.18 1.21 -4.50
N GLN A 102 -0.51 2.10 -3.80
CA GLN A 102 0.13 3.02 -2.86
C GLN A 102 0.88 2.28 -1.75
N SER A 103 0.28 1.24 -1.18
CA SER A 103 0.92 0.46 -0.11
C SER A 103 2.14 -0.30 -0.60
N LYS A 104 2.13 -0.85 -1.83
CA LYS A 104 3.30 -1.47 -2.45
C LYS A 104 4.44 -0.46 -2.62
N GLN A 105 4.13 0.75 -3.07
CA GLN A 105 5.12 1.81 -3.24
C GLN A 105 5.78 2.18 -1.90
N VAL A 106 4.97 2.41 -0.86
CA VAL A 106 5.47 2.71 0.50
C VAL A 106 6.32 1.56 1.04
N GLN A 107 5.87 0.33 0.91
CA GLN A 107 6.61 -0.83 1.40
C GLN A 107 7.93 -1.06 0.64
N SER A 108 7.94 -0.80 -0.67
CA SER A 108 9.17 -0.84 -1.47
C SER A 108 10.15 0.24 -1.03
N GLN A 109 9.68 1.45 -0.74
CA GLN A 109 10.51 2.55 -0.26
C GLN A 109 11.11 2.26 1.12
N VAL A 110 10.32 1.73 2.05
CA VAL A 110 10.81 1.33 3.38
C VAL A 110 11.92 0.29 3.24
N ARG A 111 11.71 -0.77 2.45
CA ARG A 111 12.74 -1.80 2.19
C ARG A 111 14.01 -1.23 1.57
N LEU A 112 13.88 -0.29 0.63
CA LEU A 112 15.02 0.36 0.00
C LEU A 112 15.80 1.23 1.00
N GLN A 113 15.11 1.96 1.88
CA GLN A 113 15.75 2.73 2.95
C GLN A 113 16.42 1.83 4.00
N GLU A 114 15.82 0.70 4.35
CA GLU A 114 16.42 -0.30 5.25
C GLU A 114 17.69 -0.93 4.65
N ALA A 115 17.75 -1.08 3.32
CA ALA A 115 18.92 -1.60 2.61
C ALA A 115 20.10 -0.62 2.54
N LEU A 116 19.92 0.64 2.93
CA LEU A 116 21.00 1.63 2.98
C LEU A 116 21.87 1.45 4.22
N THR A 117 23.17 1.57 4.03
CA THR A 117 24.11 1.71 5.18
C THR A 117 23.87 3.05 5.89
N PRO A 118 24.27 3.21 7.17
CA PRO A 118 24.14 4.48 7.89
C PRO A 118 24.70 5.65 7.08
N ARG A 119 25.85 5.47 6.45
CA ARG A 119 26.53 6.51 5.67
C ARG A 119 25.81 6.86 4.37
N GLU A 120 25.23 5.88 3.71
CA GLU A 120 24.39 6.13 2.53
C GLU A 120 23.11 6.88 2.90
N ARG A 121 22.55 6.62 4.08
CA ARG A 121 21.38 7.33 4.58
C ARG A 121 21.68 8.80 4.85
N GLU A 122 22.79 9.12 5.53
CA GLU A 122 23.24 10.50 5.75
C GLU A 122 23.43 11.24 4.42
N VAL A 123 24.06 10.61 3.43
CA VAL A 123 24.23 11.20 2.09
C VAL A 123 22.88 11.41 1.41
N LEU A 124 21.95 10.46 1.50
CA LEU A 124 20.62 10.58 0.90
C LEU A 124 19.83 11.74 1.52
N GLU A 125 19.87 11.90 2.85
CA GLU A 125 19.24 13.01 3.58
C GLU A 125 19.81 14.36 3.15
N ALA A 126 21.12 14.47 3.01
CA ALA A 126 21.76 15.71 2.54
C ALA A 126 21.40 16.03 1.08
N VAL A 127 21.31 15.01 0.22
CA VAL A 127 20.80 15.17 -1.16
C VAL A 127 19.34 15.63 -1.16
N ALA A 128 18.50 15.08 -0.27
CA ALA A 128 17.09 15.48 -0.16
C ALA A 128 16.91 16.93 0.34
N LYS A 129 17.85 17.46 1.13
CA LYS A 129 17.93 18.88 1.51
C LYS A 129 18.39 19.78 0.36
N GLY A 130 18.78 19.22 -0.78
CA GLY A 130 19.24 19.98 -1.95
C GLY A 130 20.71 20.39 -1.94
N LEU A 131 21.51 19.82 -1.01
CA LEU A 131 22.93 20.15 -0.89
C LEU A 131 23.73 19.61 -2.11
N ASN A 132 24.72 20.38 -2.54
CA ASN A 132 25.66 19.98 -3.58
C ASN A 132 26.79 19.09 -3.01
N HIS A 133 27.60 18.46 -3.88
CA HIS A 133 28.66 17.53 -3.46
C HIS A 133 29.68 18.10 -2.47
N ARG A 134 30.01 19.39 -2.60
CA ARG A 134 30.98 20.04 -1.70
C ARG A 134 30.37 20.32 -0.33
N GLU A 135 29.12 20.73 -0.31
CA GLU A 135 28.37 20.98 0.93
C GLU A 135 28.15 19.67 1.69
N ILE A 136 27.73 18.60 1.00
CA ILE A 136 27.60 17.26 1.60
C ILE A 136 28.95 16.77 2.15
N ALA A 137 30.02 16.94 1.38
CA ALA A 137 31.37 16.55 1.82
C ALA A 137 31.79 17.28 3.08
N ALA A 138 31.54 18.61 3.17
CA ALA A 138 31.83 19.43 4.32
C ALA A 138 30.98 19.04 5.55
N GLU A 139 29.65 18.86 5.36
CA GLU A 139 28.72 18.49 6.43
C GLU A 139 29.06 17.11 7.03
N LEU A 140 29.43 16.16 6.17
CA LEU A 140 29.68 14.79 6.59
C LEU A 140 31.16 14.47 6.86
N GLY A 141 32.09 15.41 6.70
CA GLY A 141 33.51 15.24 6.93
C GLY A 141 34.20 14.22 6.02
N ILE A 142 33.79 14.15 4.75
CA ILE A 142 34.33 13.23 3.73
C ILE A 142 34.77 13.98 2.46
N SER A 143 35.44 13.28 1.54
CA SER A 143 35.80 13.91 0.26
C SER A 143 34.60 14.00 -0.68
N PRO A 144 34.54 15.00 -1.59
CA PRO A 144 33.51 15.07 -2.63
C PRO A 144 33.47 13.80 -3.49
N ARG A 145 34.61 13.17 -3.75
CA ARG A 145 34.70 11.89 -4.46
C ARG A 145 34.00 10.75 -3.71
N THR A 146 34.12 10.74 -2.37
CA THR A 146 33.44 9.76 -1.53
C THR A 146 31.90 9.96 -1.57
N VAL A 147 31.44 11.21 -1.63
CA VAL A 147 30.00 11.54 -1.82
C VAL A 147 29.50 10.98 -3.15
N GLU A 148 30.26 11.13 -4.25
CA GLU A 148 29.90 10.58 -5.55
C GLU A 148 29.77 9.05 -5.50
N VAL A 149 30.68 8.37 -4.84
CA VAL A 149 30.63 6.90 -4.68
C VAL A 149 29.38 6.48 -3.90
N HIS A 150 29.07 7.15 -2.79
CA HIS A 150 27.84 6.85 -2.05
C HIS A 150 26.59 7.13 -2.86
N LYS A 151 26.52 8.25 -3.59
CA LYS A 151 25.40 8.56 -4.48
C LYS A 151 25.21 7.49 -5.57
N ALA A 152 26.29 7.04 -6.19
CA ALA A 152 26.22 5.97 -7.19
C ALA A 152 25.67 4.67 -6.59
N ARG A 153 26.13 4.27 -5.39
CA ARG A 153 25.62 3.09 -4.69
C ARG A 153 24.14 3.21 -4.32
N ILE A 154 23.72 4.37 -3.82
CA ILE A 154 22.31 4.67 -3.53
C ILE A 154 21.48 4.53 -4.81
N MET A 155 21.90 5.17 -5.91
CA MET A 155 21.19 5.12 -7.18
C MET A 155 21.08 3.68 -7.72
N THR A 156 22.13 2.87 -7.56
CA THR A 156 22.08 1.44 -7.92
C THR A 156 21.09 0.68 -7.06
N LYS A 157 21.07 0.89 -5.73
CA LYS A 157 20.13 0.24 -4.81
C LYS A 157 18.68 0.61 -5.09
N PHE A 158 18.43 1.87 -5.48
CA PHE A 158 17.10 2.37 -5.85
C PHE A 158 16.74 2.12 -7.31
N GLU A 159 17.63 1.52 -8.09
CA GLU A 159 17.46 1.23 -9.52
C GLU A 159 17.08 2.46 -10.35
N VAL A 160 17.60 3.63 -9.96
CA VAL A 160 17.33 4.92 -10.61
C VAL A 160 18.53 5.41 -11.42
N ARG A 161 18.25 6.18 -12.48
CA ARG A 161 19.28 6.69 -13.40
C ARG A 161 19.64 8.16 -13.15
N SER A 162 18.88 8.87 -12.32
CA SER A 162 19.12 10.28 -12.02
C SER A 162 18.78 10.65 -10.59
N VAL A 163 19.44 11.69 -10.07
CA VAL A 163 19.14 12.27 -8.74
C VAL A 163 17.70 12.79 -8.68
N ALA A 164 17.19 13.35 -9.78
CA ALA A 164 15.81 13.82 -9.84
C ALA A 164 14.79 12.68 -9.68
N GLU A 165 15.11 11.50 -10.23
CA GLU A 165 14.29 10.30 -10.07
C GLU A 165 14.37 9.76 -8.63
N LEU A 166 15.58 9.73 -8.05
CA LEU A 166 15.80 9.37 -6.64
C LEU A 166 14.99 10.27 -5.71
N LEU A 167 15.08 11.59 -5.88
CA LEU A 167 14.33 12.55 -5.07
C LEU A 167 12.81 12.39 -5.21
N ARG A 168 12.31 12.12 -6.41
CA ARG A 168 10.87 11.84 -6.60
C ARG A 168 10.42 10.60 -5.84
N LEU A 169 11.23 9.56 -5.78
CA LEU A 169 10.92 8.36 -5.01
C LEU A 169 10.92 8.65 -3.51
N VAL A 170 11.96 9.32 -3.01
CA VAL A 170 12.13 9.61 -1.58
C VAL A 170 11.07 10.60 -1.07
N LEU A 171 10.83 11.70 -1.80
CA LEU A 171 9.90 12.77 -1.38
C LEU A 171 8.41 12.39 -1.55
N ARG A 172 8.06 11.43 -2.41
CA ARG A 172 6.68 10.93 -2.49
C ARG A 172 6.25 10.15 -1.26
N GLY A 173 7.20 9.52 -0.54
CA GLY A 173 6.94 8.83 0.73
C GLY A 173 6.70 9.79 1.90
N ASP A 174 7.16 11.02 1.80
CA ASP A 174 7.21 11.99 2.91
C ASP A 174 6.10 13.07 2.84
N ARG A 175 5.06 12.90 2.03
CA ARG A 175 3.94 13.84 2.08
C ARG A 175 3.17 13.65 3.38
N PRO A 176 3.31 14.56 4.37
CA PRO A 176 2.41 14.57 5.52
C PRO A 176 0.98 14.73 4.99
N LYS A 177 0.05 13.94 5.51
CA LYS A 177 -1.38 14.12 5.29
C LYS A 177 -1.70 15.59 5.55
N GLN A 178 -1.95 16.37 4.49
CA GLN A 178 -2.53 17.68 4.64
C GLN A 178 -3.88 17.47 5.34
N GLN A 179 -3.92 17.85 6.60
CA GLN A 179 -5.16 18.03 7.35
C GLN A 179 -6.01 19.03 6.57
N SER A 180 -7.05 18.53 5.91
CA SER A 180 -8.12 19.36 5.41
C SER A 180 -8.73 20.07 6.62
N LYS A 181 -8.47 21.36 6.79
CA LYS A 181 -9.23 22.20 7.72
C LYS A 181 -10.70 22.19 7.26
N PRO A 182 -11.66 21.91 8.12
CA PRO A 182 -13.05 22.17 7.81
C PRO A 182 -13.28 23.68 7.79
N VAL A 183 -13.94 24.15 6.73
CA VAL A 183 -14.61 25.45 6.67
C VAL A 183 -16.03 25.25 7.12
#